data_67c082fcb464f4e484eb8968c576b025
#
_entry.id   67c082fcb464f4e484eb8968c576b025
#
_cell.length_a   1.000
_cell.length_b   1.000
_cell.length_c   1.000
_cell.angle_alpha   90.00
_cell.angle_beta   90.00
_cell.angle_gamma   90.00
#
_symmetry.space_group_name_H-M   'P 1'
#
loop_
_entity.id
_entity.type
_entity.pdbx_description
1 polymer ?
#
loop_
_entity_poly.entity_id
_entity_poly.type
_entity_poly.pdbx_seq_one_letter_code
_entity_poly.pdbx_strand_id
1 'polypeptide(L)'
;MASQAILLLQKQLKGTHAQINPSHAGLVDEKNIFEWNVTIIGPPDTLYEGGFFNAIMSFPQNYPNSPPTVRFTSDMWHPNVYSDGRVCISILHPPGDDPSGYELASERWTPVHTVESIMLSIISMLSGPNDESPANVEAAKEWREKRHEFKKKVSRCVRKSQEML
;
A
#
# COMPACT_ATOMS: atom_id res chain seq x y z
N MET A 1 -4.66 19.24 24.31
CA MET A 1 -5.57 19.18 23.13
C MET A 1 -5.10 18.14 22.15
N ALA A 2 -6.01 17.33 21.65
CA ALA A 2 -5.68 16.41 20.57
C ALA A 2 -5.38 17.20 19.30
N SER A 3 -4.34 16.80 18.56
CA SER A 3 -4.01 17.42 17.29
C SER A 3 -5.09 17.12 16.25
N GLN A 4 -5.16 17.93 15.19
CA GLN A 4 -6.05 17.68 14.06
C GLN A 4 -5.80 16.30 13.44
N ALA A 5 -4.52 15.89 13.34
CA ALA A 5 -4.15 14.57 12.83
C ALA A 5 -4.75 13.45 13.67
N ILE A 6 -4.66 13.53 14.99
CA ILE A 6 -5.20 12.51 15.89
C ILE A 6 -6.71 12.38 15.71
N LEU A 7 -7.43 13.49 15.69
CA LEU A 7 -8.88 13.47 15.52
C LEU A 7 -9.30 12.88 14.17
N LEU A 8 -8.60 13.25 13.11
CA LEU A 8 -8.86 12.75 11.77
C LEU A 8 -8.58 11.25 11.66
N LEU A 9 -7.44 10.80 12.22
CA LEU A 9 -7.07 9.39 12.21
C LEU A 9 -8.05 8.53 13.02
N GLN A 10 -8.52 9.03 14.17
CA GLN A 10 -9.55 8.34 14.95
C GLN A 10 -10.83 8.17 14.15
N LYS A 11 -11.25 9.20 13.44
CA LYS A 11 -12.43 9.16 12.58
C LYS A 11 -12.25 8.16 11.43
N GLN A 12 -11.11 8.19 10.77
CA GLN A 12 -10.83 7.28 9.65
C GLN A 12 -10.72 5.83 10.12
N LEU A 13 -10.15 5.58 11.28
CA LEU A 13 -10.05 4.23 11.83
C LEU A 13 -11.44 3.62 12.06
N LYS A 14 -12.36 4.39 12.61
CA LYS A 14 -13.76 3.95 12.79
C LYS A 14 -14.42 3.66 11.46
N GLY A 15 -14.19 4.51 10.46
CA GLY A 15 -14.72 4.33 9.11
C GLY A 15 -14.21 3.07 8.43
N THR A 16 -12.91 2.77 8.58
CA THR A 16 -12.30 1.59 7.95
C THR A 16 -12.81 0.28 8.55
N HIS A 17 -13.11 0.25 9.84
CA HIS A 17 -13.70 -0.94 10.45
C HIS A 17 -15.08 -1.26 9.89
N ALA A 18 -15.79 -0.26 9.39
CA ALA A 18 -17.16 -0.42 8.89
C ALA A 18 -17.25 -0.70 7.39
N GLN A 19 -16.27 -0.29 6.59
CA GLN A 19 -16.43 -0.18 5.14
C GLN A 19 -15.39 -0.90 4.28
N ILE A 20 -14.26 -1.35 4.82
CA ILE A 20 -13.22 -1.97 3.99
C ILE A 20 -13.37 -3.48 3.99
N ASN A 21 -14.03 -3.97 2.98
CA ASN A 21 -14.03 -5.35 2.56
C ASN A 21 -13.40 -5.37 1.16
N PRO A 22 -12.25 -6.00 0.93
CA PRO A 22 -11.69 -7.16 1.63
C PRO A 22 -10.44 -6.88 2.49
N SER A 23 -10.34 -5.79 3.18
CA SER A 23 -9.14 -5.48 3.97
C SER A 23 -9.49 -5.16 5.41
N HIS A 24 -8.57 -5.41 6.32
CA HIS A 24 -8.72 -5.10 7.74
C HIS A 24 -7.69 -4.08 8.18
N ALA A 25 -8.08 -3.18 9.07
CA ALA A 25 -7.18 -2.22 9.67
C ALA A 25 -7.35 -2.21 11.19
N GLY A 26 -6.23 -2.07 11.90
CA GLY A 26 -6.20 -1.96 13.35
C GLY A 26 -4.93 -1.23 13.77
N LEU A 27 -4.75 -0.97 15.05
CA LEU A 27 -3.56 -0.31 15.55
C LEU A 27 -2.46 -1.34 15.87
N VAL A 28 -1.21 -0.98 15.59
CA VAL A 28 -0.04 -1.76 16.02
C VAL A 28 0.06 -1.74 17.54
N ASP A 29 -0.15 -0.56 18.14
CA ASP A 29 -0.18 -0.31 19.57
C ASP A 29 -1.39 0.59 19.84
N GLU A 30 -2.28 0.16 20.75
CA GLU A 30 -3.49 0.92 21.09
C GLU A 30 -3.21 2.35 21.55
N LYS A 31 -1.99 2.62 22.02
CA LYS A 31 -1.58 3.95 22.47
C LYS A 31 -1.06 4.85 21.35
N ASN A 32 -0.88 4.31 20.13
CA ASN A 32 -0.30 5.04 19.01
C ASN A 32 -1.20 5.00 17.80
N ILE A 33 -1.97 6.05 17.58
CA ILE A 33 -2.87 6.19 16.45
C ILE A 33 -2.13 6.41 15.11
N PHE A 34 -0.83 6.68 15.13
CA PHE A 34 -0.03 6.99 13.94
C PHE A 34 0.54 5.75 13.25
N GLU A 35 0.39 4.57 13.83
CA GLU A 35 0.82 3.33 13.20
C GLU A 35 -0.33 2.31 13.16
N TRP A 36 -0.68 1.91 11.96
CA TRP A 36 -1.77 0.97 11.72
C TRP A 36 -1.25 -0.33 11.12
N ASN A 37 -1.76 -1.45 11.62
CA ASN A 37 -1.67 -2.73 10.93
C ASN A 37 -2.80 -2.83 9.93
N VAL A 38 -2.48 -3.12 8.68
CA VAL A 38 -3.49 -3.37 7.65
C VAL A 38 -3.23 -4.72 7.03
N THR A 39 -4.30 -5.45 6.73
CA THR A 39 -4.24 -6.69 5.98
C THR A 39 -4.89 -6.47 4.63
N ILE A 40 -4.15 -6.73 3.57
CA ILE A 40 -4.60 -6.56 2.20
C ILE A 40 -4.82 -7.94 1.62
N ILE A 41 -6.08 -8.21 1.26
CA ILE A 41 -6.45 -9.48 0.64
C ILE A 41 -6.20 -9.36 -0.86
N GLY A 42 -5.46 -10.31 -1.42
CA GLY A 42 -5.17 -10.33 -2.85
C GLY A 42 -6.45 -10.30 -3.67
N PRO A 43 -6.59 -9.35 -4.61
CA PRO A 43 -7.84 -9.19 -5.36
C PRO A 43 -8.15 -10.42 -6.22
N PRO A 44 -9.44 -10.75 -6.40
CA PRO A 44 -9.82 -11.84 -7.30
C PRO A 44 -9.37 -11.54 -8.74
N ASP A 45 -9.10 -12.59 -9.48
CA ASP A 45 -8.63 -12.54 -10.88
C ASP A 45 -7.27 -11.85 -11.06
N THR A 46 -6.48 -11.77 -9.99
CA THR A 46 -5.08 -11.32 -10.04
C THR A 46 -4.15 -12.45 -9.61
N LEU A 47 -2.86 -12.27 -9.88
CA LEU A 47 -1.84 -13.24 -9.43
C LEU A 47 -1.73 -13.31 -7.90
N TYR A 48 -2.23 -12.31 -7.21
CA TYR A 48 -2.19 -12.20 -5.74
C TYR A 48 -3.41 -12.79 -5.06
N GLU A 49 -4.39 -13.27 -5.83
CA GLU A 49 -5.63 -13.85 -5.29
C GLU A 49 -5.31 -14.94 -4.27
N GLY A 50 -6.03 -14.91 -3.17
CA GLY A 50 -5.85 -15.84 -2.06
C GLY A 50 -4.78 -15.44 -1.07
N GLY A 51 -4.02 -14.38 -1.32
CA GLY A 51 -3.02 -13.86 -0.39
C GLY A 51 -3.65 -13.01 0.71
N PHE A 52 -3.00 -13.03 1.89
CA PHE A 52 -3.36 -12.20 3.04
C PHE A 52 -2.11 -11.45 3.48
N PHE A 53 -1.86 -10.32 2.82
CA PHE A 53 -0.62 -9.58 2.98
C PHE A 53 -0.74 -8.55 4.10
N ASN A 54 0.15 -8.64 5.08
CA ASN A 54 0.20 -7.69 6.18
C ASN A 54 1.10 -6.51 5.84
N ALA A 55 0.70 -5.34 6.26
CA ALA A 55 1.45 -4.11 6.06
C ALA A 55 1.31 -3.18 7.27
N ILE A 56 2.25 -2.28 7.41
CA ILE A 56 2.19 -1.21 8.40
C ILE A 56 2.06 0.11 7.66
N MET A 57 1.06 0.89 8.04
CA MET A 57 0.83 2.25 7.54
C MET A 57 1.22 3.23 8.64
N SER A 58 2.23 4.04 8.38
CA SER A 58 2.76 5.00 9.35
C SER A 58 2.43 6.42 8.90
N PHE A 59 1.77 7.18 9.78
CA PHE A 59 1.27 8.51 9.48
C PHE A 59 2.21 9.58 10.07
N PRO A 60 2.49 10.66 9.33
CA PRO A 60 3.28 11.78 9.86
C PRO A 60 2.46 12.62 10.83
N GLN A 61 3.15 13.37 11.69
CA GLN A 61 2.50 14.23 12.68
C GLN A 61 1.66 15.33 12.05
N ASN A 62 2.01 15.75 10.84
CA ASN A 62 1.27 16.79 10.10
C ASN A 62 0.21 16.23 9.18
N TYR A 63 -0.11 14.92 9.28
CA TYR A 63 -1.21 14.33 8.51
C TYR A 63 -2.49 15.18 8.67
N PRO A 64 -3.26 15.50 7.64
CA PRO A 64 -3.21 14.95 6.27
C PRO A 64 -2.40 15.79 5.26
N ASN A 65 -1.56 16.73 5.72
CA ASN A 65 -0.80 17.57 4.81
C ASN A 65 0.31 16.80 4.07
N SER A 66 0.87 15.78 4.73
CA SER A 66 1.81 14.86 4.12
C SER A 66 1.25 13.44 4.16
N PRO A 67 1.61 12.58 3.18
CA PRO A 67 1.10 11.23 3.10
C PRO A 67 1.69 10.31 4.14
N PRO A 68 1.00 9.20 4.48
CA PRO A 68 1.63 8.12 5.22
C PRO A 68 2.61 7.34 4.34
N THR A 69 3.42 6.51 4.97
CA THR A 69 4.19 5.46 4.30
C THR A 69 3.50 4.14 4.51
N VAL A 70 3.63 3.25 3.54
CA VAL A 70 3.08 1.89 3.64
C VAL A 70 4.21 0.91 3.36
N ARG A 71 4.37 -0.08 4.24
CA ARG A 71 5.39 -1.10 4.10
C ARG A 71 4.78 -2.47 4.35
N PHE A 72 4.85 -3.35 3.37
CA PHE A 72 4.47 -4.75 3.57
C PHE A 72 5.45 -5.42 4.53
N THR A 73 4.91 -6.10 5.53
CA THR A 73 5.68 -6.96 6.43
C THR A 73 5.65 -8.41 5.94
N SER A 74 4.63 -8.78 5.17
CA SER A 74 4.64 -10.03 4.40
C SER A 74 5.58 -9.91 3.20
N ASP A 75 6.16 -11.02 2.77
CA ASP A 75 6.94 -11.04 1.54
C ASP A 75 6.05 -10.66 0.37
N MET A 76 6.55 -9.78 -0.49
CA MET A 76 5.81 -9.29 -1.64
C MET A 76 6.75 -9.20 -2.85
N TRP A 77 6.28 -9.66 -4.00
CA TRP A 77 6.98 -9.55 -5.27
C TRP A 77 6.13 -8.74 -6.24
N HIS A 78 6.54 -7.51 -6.49
CA HIS A 78 5.75 -6.58 -7.31
C HIS A 78 6.67 -5.44 -7.81
N PRO A 79 6.52 -4.99 -9.06
CA PRO A 79 7.34 -3.89 -9.59
C PRO A 79 7.31 -2.60 -8.76
N ASN A 80 6.22 -2.33 -8.06
CA ASN A 80 6.04 -1.09 -7.30
C ASN A 80 6.23 -1.26 -5.79
N VAL A 81 6.85 -2.36 -5.38
CA VAL A 81 7.18 -2.63 -3.97
C VAL A 81 8.67 -2.90 -3.87
N TYR A 82 9.38 -2.10 -3.06
CA TYR A 82 10.81 -2.31 -2.81
C TYR A 82 11.05 -3.66 -2.11
N SER A 83 12.27 -4.15 -2.19
CA SER A 83 12.63 -5.43 -1.56
C SER A 83 12.44 -5.44 -0.03
N ASP A 84 12.45 -4.26 0.61
CA ASP A 84 12.19 -4.10 2.04
C ASP A 84 10.69 -3.98 2.37
N GLY A 85 9.81 -4.02 1.38
CA GLY A 85 8.37 -3.96 1.54
C GLY A 85 7.74 -2.58 1.34
N ARG A 86 8.53 -1.52 1.22
CA ARG A 86 7.98 -0.17 1.01
C ARG A 86 7.23 -0.09 -0.32
N VAL A 87 6.04 0.50 -0.28
CA VAL A 87 5.17 0.68 -1.44
C VAL A 87 5.49 2.02 -2.12
N CYS A 88 5.68 1.98 -3.43
CA CYS A 88 5.97 3.17 -4.24
C CYS A 88 4.85 3.37 -5.26
N ILE A 89 3.86 4.19 -4.90
CA ILE A 89 2.75 4.58 -5.77
C ILE A 89 2.52 6.09 -5.63
N SER A 90 1.96 6.70 -6.68
CA SER A 90 1.82 8.16 -6.78
C SER A 90 1.10 8.80 -5.59
N ILE A 91 0.01 8.20 -5.12
CA ILE A 91 -0.77 8.75 -4.01
C ILE A 91 0.06 8.90 -2.72
N LEU A 92 1.14 8.13 -2.57
CA LEU A 92 2.03 8.17 -1.40
C LEU A 92 3.22 9.13 -1.58
N HIS A 93 3.31 9.82 -2.71
CA HIS A 93 4.36 10.80 -2.95
C HIS A 93 3.94 12.18 -2.44
N PRO A 94 4.88 12.98 -1.89
CA PRO A 94 4.54 14.29 -1.33
C PRO A 94 3.83 15.20 -2.33
N PRO A 95 2.99 16.14 -1.84
CA PRO A 95 2.27 17.06 -2.72
C PRO A 95 3.20 17.92 -3.57
N GLY A 96 2.68 18.39 -4.70
CA GLY A 96 3.38 19.29 -5.59
C GLY A 96 3.76 18.64 -6.91
N ASP A 97 4.55 19.37 -7.69
CA ASP A 97 4.98 18.90 -9.01
C ASP A 97 6.07 17.84 -8.87
N ASP A 98 6.04 16.86 -9.76
CA ASP A 98 7.09 15.86 -9.87
C ASP A 98 8.29 16.45 -10.61
N PRO A 99 9.47 16.56 -9.97
CA PRO A 99 10.67 17.08 -10.64
C PRO A 99 11.09 16.26 -11.86
N SER A 100 10.75 14.96 -11.87
CA SER A 100 11.09 14.04 -12.97
C SER A 100 10.05 14.04 -14.08
N GLY A 101 8.87 14.64 -13.87
CA GLY A 101 7.81 14.78 -14.86
C GLY A 101 7.02 13.51 -15.17
N TYR A 102 7.19 12.43 -14.39
CA TYR A 102 6.47 11.18 -14.60
C TYR A 102 5.05 11.18 -14.03
N GLU A 103 4.79 12.05 -13.06
CA GLU A 103 3.50 12.11 -12.37
C GLU A 103 2.90 13.50 -12.47
N LEU A 104 1.58 13.58 -12.64
CA LEU A 104 0.85 14.82 -12.50
C LEU A 104 0.69 15.14 -11.01
N ALA A 105 0.65 16.43 -10.65
CA ALA A 105 0.42 16.85 -9.27
C ALA A 105 -0.88 16.28 -8.70
N SER A 106 -1.91 16.14 -9.56
CA SER A 106 -3.20 15.55 -9.19
C SER A 106 -3.15 14.05 -8.85
N GLU A 107 -2.11 13.34 -9.31
CA GLU A 107 -1.91 11.92 -9.01
C GLU A 107 -1.21 11.71 -7.69
N ARG A 108 -0.51 12.72 -7.19
CA ARG A 108 0.25 12.67 -5.95
C ARG A 108 -0.64 12.95 -4.75
N TRP A 109 -0.08 12.84 -3.54
CA TRP A 109 -0.84 13.06 -2.33
C TRP A 109 -1.46 14.45 -2.27
N THR A 110 -2.71 14.52 -1.83
CA THR A 110 -3.38 15.75 -1.40
C THR A 110 -4.15 15.48 -0.11
N PRO A 111 -4.46 16.51 0.71
CA PRO A 111 -5.17 16.30 1.97
C PRO A 111 -6.58 15.75 1.85
N VAL A 112 -7.14 15.66 0.65
CA VAL A 112 -8.46 15.06 0.43
C VAL A 112 -8.42 13.53 0.40
N HIS A 113 -7.24 12.93 0.24
CA HIS A 113 -7.09 11.48 0.26
C HIS A 113 -7.28 10.93 1.67
N THR A 114 -7.75 9.69 1.74
CA THR A 114 -8.07 8.99 2.98
C THR A 114 -7.35 7.64 2.99
N VAL A 115 -7.40 6.96 4.13
CA VAL A 115 -6.92 5.56 4.23
C VAL A 115 -7.63 4.69 3.21
N GLU A 116 -8.93 4.89 3.01
CA GLU A 116 -9.70 4.15 2.00
C GLU A 116 -9.13 4.35 0.59
N SER A 117 -8.86 5.60 0.18
CA SER A 117 -8.26 5.85 -1.13
C SER A 117 -6.88 5.22 -1.28
N ILE A 118 -6.08 5.20 -0.22
CA ILE A 118 -4.77 4.54 -0.22
C ILE A 118 -4.93 3.04 -0.43
N MET A 119 -5.85 2.42 0.32
CA MET A 119 -6.10 0.98 0.22
C MET A 119 -6.58 0.59 -1.17
N LEU A 120 -7.49 1.38 -1.75
CA LEU A 120 -7.98 1.15 -3.11
C LEU A 120 -6.85 1.29 -4.14
N SER A 121 -5.94 2.25 -3.94
CA SER A 121 -4.80 2.44 -4.83
C SER A 121 -3.82 1.26 -4.77
N ILE A 122 -3.61 0.69 -3.58
CA ILE A 122 -2.77 -0.49 -3.41
C ILE A 122 -3.41 -1.71 -4.09
N ILE A 123 -4.71 -1.90 -3.91
CA ILE A 123 -5.45 -2.99 -4.56
C ILE A 123 -5.38 -2.85 -6.08
N SER A 124 -5.52 -1.64 -6.59
CA SER A 124 -5.39 -1.36 -8.02
C SER A 124 -3.97 -1.68 -8.53
N MET A 125 -2.95 -1.32 -7.76
CA MET A 125 -1.56 -1.64 -8.07
C MET A 125 -1.33 -3.15 -8.19
N LEU A 126 -1.93 -3.95 -7.31
CA LEU A 126 -1.83 -5.41 -7.37
C LEU A 126 -2.49 -5.97 -8.64
N SER A 127 -3.52 -5.31 -9.15
CA SER A 127 -4.22 -5.72 -10.36
C SER A 127 -3.48 -5.33 -11.64
N GLY A 128 -2.73 -4.23 -11.61
CA GLY A 128 -1.99 -3.73 -12.78
C GLY A 128 -0.75 -2.98 -12.35
N PRO A 129 0.43 -3.61 -12.42
CA PRO A 129 1.67 -2.93 -12.04
C PRO A 129 2.04 -1.81 -13.02
N ASN A 130 2.64 -0.76 -12.47
CA ASN A 130 3.27 0.29 -13.26
C ASN A 130 4.77 -0.03 -13.35
N ASP A 131 5.19 -0.56 -14.48
CA ASP A 131 6.57 -0.99 -14.70
C ASP A 131 7.46 0.06 -15.37
N GLU A 132 6.93 1.27 -15.64
CA GLU A 132 7.69 2.35 -16.25
C GLU A 132 8.69 3.00 -15.29
N SER A 133 8.32 3.09 -14.01
CA SER A 133 9.21 3.63 -12.97
C SER A 133 9.19 2.70 -11.76
N PRO A 134 9.85 1.53 -11.87
CA PRO A 134 9.71 0.50 -10.85
C PRO A 134 10.55 0.76 -9.61
N ALA A 135 10.00 0.37 -8.46
CA ALA A 135 10.71 0.28 -7.20
C ALA A 135 11.57 -0.99 -7.14
N ASN A 136 11.06 -2.06 -7.73
CA ASN A 136 11.76 -3.34 -7.86
C ASN A 136 12.03 -3.61 -9.34
N VAL A 137 13.22 -3.29 -9.77
CA VAL A 137 13.65 -3.39 -11.18
C VAL A 137 13.62 -4.85 -11.67
N GLU A 138 14.03 -5.78 -10.82
CA GLU A 138 14.04 -7.20 -11.17
C GLU A 138 12.62 -7.73 -11.37
N ALA A 139 11.69 -7.38 -10.49
CA ALA A 139 10.28 -7.75 -10.63
C ALA A 139 9.68 -7.15 -11.90
N ALA A 140 9.99 -5.90 -12.22
CA ALA A 140 9.52 -5.25 -13.43
C ALA A 140 10.05 -5.94 -14.69
N LYS A 141 11.30 -6.32 -14.67
CA LYS A 141 11.93 -7.06 -15.78
C LYS A 141 11.28 -8.41 -15.98
N GLU A 142 11.06 -9.16 -14.90
CA GLU A 142 10.38 -10.45 -14.98
C GLU A 142 8.94 -10.30 -15.47
N TRP A 143 8.25 -9.28 -15.01
CA TRP A 143 6.88 -8.98 -15.45
C TRP A 143 6.82 -8.79 -16.96
N ARG A 144 7.77 -8.07 -17.53
CA ARG A 144 7.82 -7.79 -18.98
C ARG A 144 8.36 -8.93 -19.80
N GLU A 145 9.45 -9.57 -19.36
CA GLU A 145 10.27 -10.48 -20.18
C GLU A 145 10.21 -11.93 -19.72
N LYS A 146 9.93 -12.20 -18.44
CA LYS A 146 9.97 -13.53 -17.85
C LYS A 146 8.74 -13.75 -16.96
N ARG A 147 7.57 -13.62 -17.57
CA ARG A 147 6.28 -13.65 -16.84
C ARG A 147 6.11 -14.93 -16.02
N HIS A 148 6.61 -16.07 -16.51
CA HIS A 148 6.56 -17.34 -15.80
C HIS A 148 7.34 -17.30 -14.48
N GLU A 149 8.53 -16.71 -14.50
CA GLU A 149 9.34 -16.54 -13.29
C GLU A 149 8.65 -15.58 -12.30
N PHE A 150 8.09 -14.50 -12.82
CA PHE A 150 7.31 -13.56 -12.01
C PHE A 150 6.15 -14.28 -11.31
N LYS A 151 5.37 -15.06 -12.05
CA LYS A 151 4.23 -15.80 -11.50
C LYS A 151 4.64 -16.77 -10.41
N LYS A 152 5.78 -17.46 -10.56
CA LYS A 152 6.31 -18.39 -9.56
C LYS A 152 6.62 -17.67 -8.25
N LYS A 153 7.26 -16.51 -8.33
CA LYS A 153 7.63 -15.74 -7.13
C LYS A 153 6.42 -15.17 -6.43
N VAL A 154 5.45 -14.66 -7.18
CA VAL A 154 4.18 -14.17 -6.62
C VAL A 154 3.43 -15.31 -5.93
N SER A 155 3.33 -16.47 -6.58
CA SER A 155 2.67 -17.65 -6.01
C SER A 155 3.29 -18.07 -4.69
N ARG A 156 4.62 -17.98 -4.58
CA ARG A 156 5.35 -18.24 -3.33
C ARG A 156 4.98 -17.25 -2.24
N CYS A 157 4.89 -15.97 -2.58
CA CYS A 157 4.46 -14.92 -1.65
C CYS A 157 3.04 -15.17 -1.15
N VAL A 158 2.12 -15.53 -2.04
CA VAL A 158 0.73 -15.84 -1.70
C VAL A 158 0.67 -17.00 -0.68
N ARG A 159 1.36 -18.11 -0.98
CA ARG A 159 1.37 -19.26 -0.08
C ARG A 159 1.95 -18.92 1.28
N LYS A 160 3.06 -18.16 1.29
CA LYS A 160 3.72 -17.75 2.53
C LYS A 160 2.80 -16.86 3.39
N SER A 161 2.03 -15.98 2.75
CA SER A 161 1.08 -15.14 3.46
C SER A 161 -0.03 -15.95 4.12
N GLN A 162 -0.42 -17.07 3.53
CA GLN A 162 -1.45 -17.95 4.07
C GLN A 162 -0.96 -18.74 5.28
N GLU A 163 0.32 -19.04 5.37
CA GLU A 163 0.93 -19.75 6.50
C GLU A 163 0.93 -18.91 7.79
N MET A 164 0.75 -17.61 7.69
CA MET A 164 0.75 -16.68 8.81
C MET A 164 -0.64 -16.46 9.43
N LEU A 165 -1.65 -17.16 8.95
CA LEU A 165 -3.03 -17.04 9.44
C LEU A 165 -3.26 -17.84 10.72
#